data_591d97e341924f9c7ff142376d1e8d7b
#
_entry.id   591d97e341924f9c7ff142376d1e8d7b
#
_cell.length_a   1.000
_cell.length_b   1.000
_cell.length_c   1.000
_cell.angle_alpha   90.00
_cell.angle_beta   90.00
_cell.angle_gamma   90.00
#
_symmetry.space_group_name_H-M   'P 1'
#
loop_
_entity.id
_entity.type
_entity.pdbx_description
1 polymer ?
#
loop_
_entity_poly.entity_id
_entity_poly.type
_entity_poly.pdbx_seq_one_letter_code
_entity_poly.pdbx_strand_id
1 'polypeptide(L)'
;MEDIATKLRRIREIFGYSQDYVANRMGISQPAYWQKENGKRMPSEERFGQIAELYNLSVEDLKWEELNTVLIKVHKMQIEILEKKVPLGV
;
A
#
# COMPACT_ATOMS: atom_id res chain seq x y z
N MET A 1 16.66 3.70 -7.77
CA MET A 1 15.21 3.79 -7.91
C MET A 1 14.59 2.53 -7.34
N GLU A 2 13.67 2.69 -6.42
CA GLU A 2 12.98 1.55 -5.83
C GLU A 2 12.07 0.90 -6.85
N ASP A 3 12.05 -0.42 -6.90
CA ASP A 3 11.08 -1.07 -7.77
C ASP A 3 9.70 -1.10 -7.12
N ILE A 4 8.69 -1.27 -7.96
CA ILE A 4 7.29 -1.25 -7.51
C ILE A 4 7.01 -2.42 -6.59
N ALA A 5 7.56 -3.59 -6.86
CA ALA A 5 7.35 -4.78 -6.03
C ALA A 5 7.78 -4.52 -4.58
N THR A 6 8.97 -3.97 -4.39
CA THR A 6 9.49 -3.63 -3.07
C THR A 6 8.61 -2.60 -2.39
N LYS A 7 8.19 -1.58 -3.13
CA LYS A 7 7.32 -0.53 -2.59
C LYS A 7 5.99 -1.10 -2.10
N LEU A 8 5.36 -1.96 -2.88
CA LEU A 8 4.09 -2.58 -2.49
C LEU A 8 4.24 -3.38 -1.20
N ARG A 9 5.30 -4.17 -1.10
CA ARG A 9 5.55 -4.99 0.09
C ARG A 9 5.76 -4.11 1.32
N ARG A 10 6.58 -3.07 1.21
CA ARG A 10 6.89 -2.20 2.35
C ARG A 10 5.65 -1.46 2.84
N ILE A 11 4.82 -0.96 1.94
CA ILE A 11 3.58 -0.30 2.32
C ILE A 11 2.66 -1.28 3.02
N ARG A 12 2.51 -2.48 2.46
CA ARG A 12 1.68 -3.52 3.07
C ARG A 12 2.13 -3.85 4.50
N GLU A 13 3.44 -4.01 4.69
CA GLU A 13 4.01 -4.32 6.00
C GLU A 13 3.73 -3.23 7.03
N ILE A 14 3.81 -1.96 6.62
CA ILE A 14 3.53 -0.84 7.51
C ILE A 14 2.07 -0.83 7.95
N PHE A 15 1.16 -1.19 7.04
CA PHE A 15 -0.26 -1.29 7.39
C PHE A 15 -0.57 -2.55 8.21
N GLY A 16 0.38 -3.47 8.33
CA GLY A 16 0.17 -4.72 9.05
C GLY A 16 -0.74 -5.70 8.32
N TYR A 17 -0.88 -5.56 7.02
CA TYR A 17 -1.75 -6.43 6.23
C TYR A 17 -1.00 -7.66 5.75
N SER A 18 -1.69 -8.82 5.71
CA SER A 18 -1.17 -10.02 5.07
C SER A 18 -1.33 -9.91 3.56
N GLN A 19 -0.55 -10.71 2.82
CA GLN A 19 -0.75 -10.81 1.37
C GLN A 19 -2.15 -11.31 1.04
N ASP A 20 -2.66 -12.25 1.83
CA ASP A 20 -3.99 -12.81 1.63
C ASP A 20 -5.07 -11.76 1.79
N TYR A 21 -4.93 -10.90 2.81
CA TYR A 21 -5.88 -9.81 3.03
C TYR A 21 -5.91 -8.85 1.83
N VAL A 22 -4.74 -8.43 1.37
CA VAL A 22 -4.65 -7.49 0.24
C VAL A 22 -5.19 -8.12 -1.03
N ALA A 23 -4.84 -9.39 -1.29
CA ALA A 23 -5.36 -10.11 -2.45
C ALA A 23 -6.88 -10.16 -2.43
N ASN A 24 -7.45 -10.48 -1.27
CA ASN A 24 -8.90 -10.53 -1.07
C ASN A 24 -9.54 -9.17 -1.39
N ARG A 25 -8.95 -8.09 -0.87
CA ARG A 25 -9.47 -6.74 -1.10
C ARG A 25 -9.38 -6.34 -2.57
N MET A 26 -8.44 -6.90 -3.31
CA MET A 26 -8.29 -6.65 -4.74
C MET A 26 -9.15 -7.60 -5.60
N GLY A 27 -9.76 -8.61 -5.00
CA GLY A 27 -10.54 -9.60 -5.73
C GLY A 27 -9.70 -10.56 -6.56
N ILE A 28 -8.47 -10.84 -6.13
CA ILE A 28 -7.58 -11.79 -6.81
C ILE A 28 -7.08 -12.84 -5.83
N SER A 29 -6.47 -13.91 -6.37
CA SER A 29 -5.90 -14.95 -5.52
C SER A 29 -4.62 -14.47 -4.85
N GLN A 30 -4.28 -15.10 -3.72
CA GLN A 30 -3.05 -14.77 -3.02
C GLN A 30 -1.81 -15.04 -3.89
N PRO A 31 -1.71 -16.16 -4.64
CA PRO A 31 -0.60 -16.36 -5.55
C PRO A 31 -0.49 -15.28 -6.64
N ALA A 32 -1.61 -14.78 -7.14
CA ALA A 32 -1.60 -13.71 -8.14
C ALA A 32 -1.05 -12.41 -7.53
N TYR A 33 -1.41 -12.10 -6.30
CA TYR A 33 -0.88 -10.93 -5.62
C TYR A 33 0.61 -11.10 -5.31
N TRP A 34 1.00 -12.30 -4.86
CA TRP A 34 2.40 -12.62 -4.58
C TRP A 34 3.31 -12.29 -5.77
N GLN A 35 2.85 -12.61 -6.98
CA GLN A 35 3.63 -12.33 -8.19
C GLN A 35 3.93 -10.84 -8.34
N LYS A 36 3.00 -9.98 -7.93
CA LYS A 36 3.20 -8.53 -8.00
C LYS A 36 4.24 -8.05 -7.00
N GLU A 37 4.24 -8.60 -5.79
CA GLU A 37 5.22 -8.24 -4.76
C GLU A 37 6.61 -8.82 -5.03
N ASN A 38 6.70 -9.82 -5.89
CA ASN A 38 7.96 -10.46 -6.20
C ASN A 38 8.50 -10.10 -7.58
N GLY A 39 7.91 -9.09 -8.20
CA GLY A 39 8.38 -8.57 -9.47
C GLY A 39 8.15 -9.48 -10.66
N LYS A 40 7.35 -10.55 -10.48
CA LYS A 40 7.05 -11.47 -11.57
C LYS A 40 6.02 -10.90 -12.53
N ARG A 41 5.16 -10.01 -12.04
CA ARG A 41 4.10 -9.42 -12.84
C ARG A 41 3.81 -8.01 -12.39
N MET A 42 3.90 -7.06 -13.32
CA MET A 42 3.57 -5.66 -13.04
C MET A 42 2.05 -5.52 -12.90
N PRO A 43 1.56 -4.78 -11.90
CA PRO A 43 0.12 -4.52 -11.82
C PRO A 43 -0.36 -3.76 -13.06
N SER A 44 -1.58 -4.07 -13.52
CA SER A 44 -2.23 -3.28 -14.56
C SER A 44 -2.66 -1.92 -14.01
N GLU A 45 -3.07 -1.00 -14.88
CA GLU A 45 -3.56 0.30 -14.42
C GLU A 45 -4.75 0.15 -13.47
N GLU A 46 -5.65 -0.77 -13.79
CA GLU A 46 -6.79 -1.06 -12.92
C GLU A 46 -6.33 -1.53 -11.54
N ARG A 47 -5.34 -2.43 -11.50
CA ARG A 47 -4.81 -2.94 -10.24
C ARG A 47 -4.08 -1.87 -9.44
N PHE A 48 -3.33 -0.99 -10.11
CA PHE A 48 -2.72 0.15 -9.44
C PHE A 48 -3.78 1.04 -8.78
N GLY A 49 -4.89 1.28 -9.46
CA GLY A 49 -5.99 2.05 -8.91
C GLY A 49 -6.58 1.41 -7.66
N GLN A 50 -6.77 0.10 -7.68
CA GLN A 50 -7.29 -0.65 -6.53
C GLN A 50 -6.33 -0.59 -5.34
N ILE A 51 -5.04 -0.75 -5.59
CA ILE A 51 -4.03 -0.69 -4.53
C ILE A 51 -3.96 0.72 -3.94
N ALA A 52 -3.96 1.73 -4.78
CA ALA A 52 -3.93 3.11 -4.34
C ALA A 52 -5.14 3.42 -3.44
N GLU A 53 -6.31 2.99 -3.85
CA GLU A 53 -7.54 3.18 -3.07
C GLU A 53 -7.46 2.47 -1.72
N LEU A 54 -6.95 1.25 -1.70
CA LEU A 54 -6.81 0.48 -0.47
C LEU A 54 -5.96 1.21 0.58
N TYR A 55 -4.90 1.87 0.15
CA TYR A 55 -3.97 2.54 1.05
C TYR A 55 -4.20 4.05 1.14
N ASN A 56 -5.25 4.56 0.49
CA ASN A 56 -5.52 5.99 0.43
C ASN A 56 -4.34 6.78 -0.12
N LEU A 57 -3.74 6.24 -1.15
CA LEU A 57 -2.62 6.85 -1.88
C LEU A 57 -3.06 7.15 -3.31
N SER A 58 -2.27 7.91 -4.04
CA SER A 58 -2.49 8.11 -5.46
C SER A 58 -1.72 7.05 -6.26
N VAL A 59 -2.13 6.84 -7.51
CA VAL A 59 -1.39 5.96 -8.42
C VAL A 59 0.02 6.49 -8.63
N GLU A 60 0.19 7.81 -8.68
CA GLU A 60 1.49 8.45 -8.82
C GLU A 60 2.40 8.14 -7.64
N ASP A 61 1.85 8.09 -6.43
CA ASP A 61 2.62 7.67 -5.25
C ASP A 61 3.21 6.28 -5.43
N LEU A 62 2.41 5.37 -6.01
CA LEU A 62 2.83 3.98 -6.20
C LEU A 62 3.85 3.84 -7.32
N LYS A 63 3.69 4.61 -8.40
CA LYS A 63 4.52 4.44 -9.59
C LYS A 63 5.79 5.27 -9.58
N TRP A 64 5.71 6.51 -9.13
CA TRP A 64 6.75 7.49 -9.40
C TRP A 64 7.41 8.06 -8.16
N GLU A 65 6.71 8.11 -7.03
CA GLU A 65 7.28 8.68 -5.83
C GLU A 65 8.34 7.79 -5.20
N GLU A 66 9.34 8.41 -4.59
CA GLU A 66 10.35 7.69 -3.85
C GLU A 66 9.73 6.99 -2.65
N LEU A 67 10.22 5.78 -2.34
CA LEU A 67 9.66 4.98 -1.25
C LEU A 67 9.62 5.74 0.08
N ASN A 68 10.71 6.40 0.46
CA ASN A 68 10.74 7.12 1.74
C ASN A 68 9.67 8.20 1.81
N THR A 69 9.43 8.92 0.71
CA THR A 69 8.39 9.93 0.64
C THR A 69 7.02 9.34 0.88
N VAL A 70 6.74 8.20 0.25
CA VAL A 70 5.46 7.50 0.41
C VAL A 70 5.30 6.99 1.84
N LEU A 71 6.35 6.42 2.42
CA LEU A 71 6.30 5.90 3.79
C LEU A 71 6.04 7.01 4.81
N ILE A 72 6.63 8.18 4.62
CA ILE A 72 6.37 9.33 5.48
C ILE A 72 4.89 9.73 5.39
N LYS A 73 4.37 9.78 4.18
CA LYS A 73 2.96 10.11 3.96
C LYS A 73 2.03 9.09 4.65
N VAL A 74 2.34 7.80 4.53
CA VAL A 74 1.56 6.74 5.17
C VAL A 74 1.60 6.88 6.69
N HIS A 75 2.77 7.11 7.26
CA HIS A 75 2.91 7.30 8.71
C HIS A 75 2.10 8.49 9.21
N LYS A 76 2.13 9.60 8.49
CA LYS A 76 1.34 10.78 8.86
C LYS A 76 -0.15 10.48 8.85
N MET A 77 -0.62 9.74 7.86
CA MET A 77 -2.03 9.35 7.80
C MET A 77 -2.42 8.47 8.98
N GLN A 78 -1.55 7.52 9.35
CA GLN A 78 -1.81 6.64 10.48
C GLN A 78 -1.85 7.40 11.80
N ILE A 79 -0.97 8.36 11.98
CA ILE A 79 -0.96 9.21 13.18
C ILE A 79 -2.26 10.01 13.25
N GLU A 80 -2.70 10.61 12.16
CA GLU A 80 -3.95 11.36 12.12
C GLU A 80 -5.16 10.50 12.51
N ILE A 81 -5.21 9.27 12.01
CA ILE A 81 -6.27 8.34 12.36
C ILE A 81 -6.26 8.05 13.85
N LEU A 82 -5.10 7.79 14.42
CA LEU A 82 -4.96 7.51 15.86
C LEU A 82 -5.38 8.72 16.70
N GLU A 83 -4.97 9.91 16.30
CA GLU A 83 -5.33 11.15 17.02
C GLU A 83 -6.84 11.38 17.03
N LYS A 84 -7.52 11.04 15.93
CA LYS A 84 -8.97 11.16 15.85
C LYS A 84 -9.70 10.12 16.70
N LYS A 85 -9.11 8.92 16.85
CA LYS A 85 -9.71 7.84 17.63
C LYS A 85 -9.50 8.01 19.12
N VAL A 86 -8.44 8.71 19.51
CA VAL A 86 -8.10 8.93 20.92
C VAL A 86 -8.07 10.44 21.14
N PRO A 87 -9.23 11.04 21.51
CA PRO A 87 -9.29 12.49 21.71
C PRO A 87 -8.30 12.95 22.77
N LEU A 88 -7.60 14.03 22.46
CA LEU A 88 -6.67 14.64 23.40
C LEU A 88 -7.43 15.35 24.52
N GLY A 89 -6.88 15.35 25.71
CA GLY A 89 -7.47 16.06 26.84
C GLY A 89 -8.54 15.29 27.59
N VAL A 90 -8.65 14.02 27.32
CA VAL A 90 -9.57 13.15 28.04
C VAL A 90 -8.85 12.48 29.20
#